data_6e8a6a8cb28a83bb544a9363089f6ae0
#
_entry.id   6e8a6a8cb28a83bb544a9363089f6ae0
#
_cell.length_a   1.000
_cell.length_b   1.000
_cell.length_c   1.000
_cell.angle_alpha   90.00
_cell.angle_beta   90.00
_cell.angle_gamma   90.00
#
_symmetry.space_group_name_H-M   'P 1'
#
loop_
_entity.id
_entity.type
_entity.pdbx_description
1 polymer ?
#
loop_
_entity_poly.entity_id
_entity_poly.type
_entity_poly.pdbx_seq_one_letter_code
_entity_poly.pdbx_strand_id
1 'polypeptide(L)'
;AYKSDFNDFVLFCSKHGMKSMPTDPKIVSLYLTYLSKQSKYSTLKRRLASINVMHKYKGHYLDTKHPIIVENLLGIKRQIGVHQKAKRDVPD
;
A
#
# COMPACT_ATOMS: atom_id res chain seq x y z
N ALA A 1 -11.42 8.41 3.50
CA ALA A 1 -10.63 9.51 3.17
C ALA A 1 -9.17 9.32 3.51
N TYR A 2 -8.33 10.26 3.07
CA TYR A 2 -6.89 10.10 3.18
C TYR A 2 -6.40 10.03 4.62
N LYS A 3 -7.02 10.79 5.49
CA LYS A 3 -6.58 10.87 6.87
C LYS A 3 -6.78 9.54 7.62
N SER A 4 -7.92 8.93 7.46
CA SER A 4 -8.18 7.66 8.14
C SER A 4 -7.37 6.53 7.51
N ASP A 5 -7.17 6.56 6.20
CA ASP A 5 -6.30 5.59 5.53
C ASP A 5 -4.87 5.70 6.05
N PHE A 6 -4.40 6.93 6.21
CA PHE A 6 -3.05 7.15 6.73
C PHE A 6 -2.90 6.70 8.18
N ASN A 7 -3.93 6.88 8.99
CA ASN A 7 -3.90 6.43 10.37
C ASN A 7 -3.67 4.93 10.48
N ASP A 8 -4.22 4.15 9.56
CA ASP A 8 -3.97 2.71 9.55
C ASP A 8 -2.49 2.42 9.31
N PHE A 9 -1.85 3.18 8.41
CA PHE A 9 -0.42 3.05 8.18
C PHE A 9 0.38 3.44 9.42
N VAL A 10 -0.03 4.50 10.10
CA VAL A 10 0.64 4.94 11.33
C VAL A 10 0.61 3.84 12.38
N LEU A 11 -0.55 3.19 12.54
CA LEU A 11 -0.68 2.09 13.49
C LEU A 11 0.22 0.92 13.12
N PHE A 12 0.29 0.59 11.84
CA PHE A 12 1.17 -0.48 11.38
C PHE A 12 2.62 -0.16 11.71
N CYS A 13 3.07 1.05 11.41
CA CYS A 13 4.44 1.46 11.67
C CYS A 13 4.74 1.46 13.18
N SER A 14 3.82 1.96 13.98
CA SER A 14 3.97 1.99 15.42
C SER A 14 4.13 0.58 15.99
N LYS A 15 3.33 -0.35 15.50
CA LYS A 15 3.37 -1.75 15.92
C LYS A 15 4.72 -2.39 15.63
N HIS A 16 5.37 -1.99 14.55
CA HIS A 16 6.61 -2.60 14.11
C HIS A 16 7.84 -1.74 14.38
N GLY A 17 7.68 -0.66 15.15
CA GLY A 17 8.80 0.21 15.49
C GLY A 17 9.38 0.94 14.29
N MET A 18 8.55 1.24 13.29
CA MET A 18 8.98 1.93 12.09
C MET A 18 8.40 3.33 12.04
N LYS A 19 9.06 4.19 11.27
CA LYS A 19 8.67 5.59 11.16
C LYS A 19 7.65 5.80 10.05
N SER A 20 6.53 6.43 10.39
CA SER A 20 5.46 6.65 9.43
C SER A 20 5.58 7.99 8.68
N MET A 21 6.23 8.99 9.30
CA MET A 21 6.31 10.32 8.69
C MET A 21 7.62 11.00 9.10
N PRO A 22 8.56 11.23 8.21
CA PRO A 22 8.55 10.70 6.84
C PRO A 22 8.88 9.20 6.83
N THR A 23 8.21 8.48 5.97
CA THR A 23 8.51 7.06 5.78
C THR A 23 9.40 6.88 4.55
N ASP A 24 9.78 5.66 4.25
CA ASP A 24 10.56 5.37 3.06
C ASP A 24 9.90 4.27 2.24
N PRO A 25 10.35 4.09 0.98
CA PRO A 25 9.72 3.10 0.08
C PRO A 25 9.73 1.67 0.63
N LYS A 26 10.77 1.31 1.36
CA LYS A 26 10.85 -0.05 1.92
C LYS A 26 9.75 -0.29 2.93
N ILE A 27 9.51 0.67 3.81
CA ILE A 27 8.46 0.55 4.83
C ILE A 27 7.09 0.51 4.16
N VAL A 28 6.87 1.36 3.15
CA VAL A 28 5.62 1.36 2.39
C VAL A 28 5.40 0.01 1.73
N SER A 29 6.45 -0.56 1.15
CA SER A 29 6.36 -1.86 0.50
C SER A 29 5.96 -2.95 1.49
N LEU A 30 6.54 -2.94 2.70
CA LEU A 30 6.17 -3.89 3.75
C LEU A 30 4.70 -3.76 4.13
N TYR A 31 4.23 -2.53 4.25
CA TYR A 31 2.82 -2.27 4.58
C TYR A 31 1.90 -2.80 3.49
N LEU A 32 2.24 -2.56 2.23
CA LEU A 32 1.42 -3.05 1.12
C LEU A 32 1.37 -4.56 1.09
N THR A 33 2.48 -5.23 1.36
CA THR A 33 2.51 -6.69 1.46
C THR A 33 1.60 -7.17 2.57
N TYR A 34 1.65 -6.51 3.72
CA TYR A 34 0.77 -6.82 4.83
C TYR A 34 -0.70 -6.68 4.43
N LEU A 35 -1.05 -5.58 3.79
CA LEU A 35 -2.43 -5.35 3.35
C LEU A 35 -2.89 -6.34 2.29
N SER A 36 -1.98 -6.80 1.45
CA SER A 36 -2.35 -7.66 0.32
C SER A 36 -2.97 -8.97 0.76
N LYS A 37 -2.76 -9.36 2.01
CA LYS A 37 -3.30 -10.61 2.53
C LYS A 37 -4.80 -10.53 2.82
N GLN A 38 -5.34 -9.32 2.90
CA GLN A 38 -6.73 -9.14 3.30
C GLN A 38 -7.45 -8.05 2.54
N SER A 39 -6.79 -7.41 1.57
CA SER A 39 -7.36 -6.27 0.87
C SER A 39 -7.21 -6.43 -0.64
N LYS A 40 -8.09 -5.75 -1.37
CA LYS A 40 -8.04 -5.74 -2.83
C LYS A 40 -6.88 -4.87 -3.32
N TYR A 41 -6.44 -5.13 -4.55
CA TYR A 41 -5.38 -4.35 -5.16
C TYR A 41 -5.74 -2.86 -5.23
N SER A 42 -7.00 -2.55 -5.55
CA SER A 42 -7.45 -1.15 -5.59
C SER A 42 -7.34 -0.48 -4.23
N THR A 43 -7.57 -1.22 -3.16
CA THR A 43 -7.40 -0.71 -1.80
C THR A 43 -5.93 -0.38 -1.53
N LEU A 44 -5.02 -1.24 -1.97
CA LEU A 44 -3.60 -1.01 -1.80
C LEU A 44 -3.17 0.27 -2.51
N LYS A 45 -3.64 0.46 -3.74
CA LYS A 45 -3.31 1.66 -4.50
C LYS A 45 -3.89 2.92 -3.83
N ARG A 46 -5.10 2.84 -3.32
CA ARG A 46 -5.70 3.96 -2.60
C ARG A 46 -4.90 4.30 -1.35
N ARG A 47 -4.49 3.29 -0.59
CA ARG A 47 -3.69 3.51 0.61
C ARG A 47 -2.34 4.11 0.29
N LEU A 48 -1.71 3.68 -0.78
CA LEU A 48 -0.46 4.26 -1.23
C LEU A 48 -0.64 5.74 -1.57
N ALA A 49 -1.72 6.07 -2.29
CA ALA A 49 -2.02 7.46 -2.63
C ALA A 49 -2.25 8.29 -1.37
N SER A 50 -2.93 7.73 -0.38
CA SER A 50 -3.18 8.43 0.88
C SER A 50 -1.89 8.76 1.61
N ILE A 51 -0.97 7.80 1.67
CA ILE A 51 0.34 8.00 2.29
C ILE A 51 1.08 9.13 1.57
N ASN A 52 1.05 9.11 0.24
CA ASN A 52 1.71 10.13 -0.57
C ASN A 52 1.11 11.53 -0.31
N VAL A 53 -0.22 11.61 -0.33
CA VAL A 53 -0.91 12.88 -0.10
C VAL A 53 -0.58 13.46 1.28
N MET A 54 -0.57 12.61 2.30
CA MET A 54 -0.26 13.07 3.65
C MET A 54 1.19 13.54 3.77
N HIS A 55 2.11 12.88 3.06
CA HIS A 55 3.50 13.32 3.04
C HIS A 55 3.64 14.68 2.38
N LYS A 56 2.99 14.87 1.23
CA LYS A 56 2.99 16.17 0.56
C LYS A 56 2.41 17.25 1.44
N TYR A 57 1.33 16.95 2.13
CA TYR A 57 0.67 17.88 3.01
C TYR A 57 1.60 18.34 4.14
N LYS A 58 2.43 17.45 4.64
CA LYS A 58 3.38 17.74 5.71
C LYS A 58 4.72 18.26 5.19
N GLY A 59 4.85 18.47 3.90
CA GLY A 59 6.08 19.01 3.32
C GLY A 59 7.18 17.97 3.10
N HIS A 60 6.83 16.70 3.06
CA HIS A 60 7.79 15.62 2.82
C HIS A 60 7.62 15.04 1.44
N TYR A 61 8.70 14.49 0.89
CA TYR A 61 8.66 13.80 -0.39
C TYR A 61 8.68 12.29 -0.15
N LEU A 62 7.79 11.57 -0.83
CA LEU A 62 7.80 10.11 -0.84
C LEU A 62 7.78 9.64 -2.28
N ASP A 63 8.79 8.84 -2.66
CA ASP A 63 8.88 8.32 -4.01
C ASP A 63 8.01 7.08 -4.14
N THR A 64 6.76 7.29 -4.54
CA THR A 64 5.81 6.18 -4.72
C THR A 64 6.09 5.36 -5.96
N LYS A 65 7.00 5.81 -6.82
CA LYS A 65 7.41 5.07 -8.02
C LYS A 65 8.76 4.39 -7.85
N HIS A 66 9.24 4.32 -6.61
CA HIS A 66 10.48 3.61 -6.32
C HIS A 66 10.35 2.14 -6.75
N PRO A 67 11.39 1.55 -7.34
CA PRO A 67 11.33 0.17 -7.81
C PRO A 67 10.84 -0.83 -6.76
N ILE A 68 11.22 -0.64 -5.50
CA ILE A 68 10.78 -1.52 -4.43
C ILE A 68 9.25 -1.55 -4.32
N ILE A 69 8.61 -0.38 -4.42
CA ILE A 69 7.17 -0.28 -4.36
C ILE A 69 6.53 -0.81 -5.64
N VAL A 70 7.02 -0.36 -6.78
CA VAL A 70 6.44 -0.72 -8.08
C VAL A 70 6.51 -2.22 -8.31
N GLU A 71 7.66 -2.83 -8.09
CA GLU A 71 7.84 -4.26 -8.31
C GLU A 71 7.00 -5.08 -7.33
N ASN A 72 6.91 -4.63 -6.09
CA ASN A 72 6.09 -5.30 -5.10
C ASN A 72 4.61 -5.26 -5.49
N LEU A 73 4.14 -4.10 -5.95
CA LEU A 73 2.75 -3.96 -6.40
C LEU A 73 2.47 -4.84 -7.60
N LEU A 74 3.41 -4.93 -8.54
CA LEU A 74 3.24 -5.81 -9.70
C LEU A 74 3.15 -7.27 -9.28
N GLY A 75 3.98 -7.69 -8.34
CA GLY A 75 3.92 -9.05 -7.82
C GLY A 75 2.61 -9.33 -7.11
N ILE A 76 2.15 -8.40 -6.29
CA ILE A 76 0.87 -8.53 -5.60
C ILE A 76 -0.27 -8.57 -6.61
N LYS A 77 -0.23 -7.72 -7.61
CA LYS A 77 -1.27 -7.69 -8.65
C LYS A 77 -1.39 -9.02 -9.35
N ARG A 78 -0.26 -9.66 -9.66
CA ARG A 78 -0.28 -10.97 -10.31
C ARG A 78 -0.93 -12.01 -9.43
N GLN A 79 -0.59 -12.04 -8.15
CA GLN A 79 -1.16 -13.02 -7.23
C GLN A 79 -2.66 -12.81 -7.05
N ILE A 80 -3.07 -11.58 -6.80
CA ILE A 80 -4.48 -11.26 -6.64
C ILE A 80 -5.22 -11.51 -7.95
N GLY A 81 -4.63 -11.14 -9.07
CA GLY A 81 -5.22 -11.37 -10.40
C GLY A 81 -5.46 -12.83 -10.67
N VAL A 82 -4.51 -13.70 -10.31
CA VAL A 82 -4.68 -15.12 -10.49
C VAL A 82 -5.82 -15.65 -9.63
N HIS A 83 -5.87 -15.24 -8.39
CA HIS A 83 -6.97 -15.64 -7.50
C HIS A 83 -8.31 -15.11 -7.99
N GLN A 84 -8.34 -13.86 -8.41
CA GLN A 84 -9.57 -13.28 -8.92
C GLN A 84 -10.01 -13.94 -10.21
N LYS A 85 -9.05 -14.31 -11.06
CA LYS A 85 -9.37 -15.04 -12.28
C LYS A 85 -10.04 -16.37 -11.97
N ALA A 86 -9.51 -17.09 -10.99
CA ALA A 86 -10.11 -18.34 -10.57
C ALA A 86 -11.52 -18.13 -10.06
N LYS A 87 -11.76 -17.07 -9.34
CA LYS A 87 -13.10 -16.72 -8.86
C LYS A 87 -13.98 -16.22 -9.97
N ARG A 88 -13.39 -15.53 -10.95
CA ARG A 88 -14.14 -14.90 -12.02
C ARG A 88 -14.45 -15.80 -13.17
N ASP A 89 -14.03 -17.02 -13.11
CA ASP A 89 -14.58 -18.04 -13.98
C ASP A 89 -16.06 -18.19 -13.75
N VAL A 90 -16.48 -17.76 -12.59
CA VAL A 90 -17.89 -17.55 -12.34
C VAL A 90 -18.31 -16.31 -13.15
N PRO A 91 -19.38 -16.41 -13.94
CA PRO A 91 -19.83 -15.28 -14.72
C PRO A 91 -20.07 -14.06 -13.86
N ASP A 92 -19.61 -12.97 -14.35
CA ASP A 92 -19.83 -11.70 -13.68
C ASP A 92 -21.26 -11.23 -13.88
#